data_334a1eee7c2c0b7ed79c6c0207370487
#
_entry.id   334a1eee7c2c0b7ed79c6c0207370487
#
_cell.length_a   1.000
_cell.length_b   1.000
_cell.length_c   1.000
_cell.angle_alpha   90.00
_cell.angle_beta   90.00
_cell.angle_gamma   90.00
#
_symmetry.space_group_name_H-M   'P 1'
#
loop_
_entity.id
_entity.type
_entity.pdbx_description
1 polymer ?
#
loop_
_entity_poly.entity_id
_entity_poly.type
_entity_poly.pdbx_seq_one_letter_code
_entity_poly.pdbx_strand_id
1 'polypeptide(L)'
;MRLVEWRARSFTDPAERLQFLQRRLGHSPAGRSPWRALARMPVLTTLGLTLAGIGLVPTCRRALELALPFVLASAPATPKVQTAPLSIARSAAATALPPVWQVEANHQFDLYSNGLRIENRFQTSTEARSYLAFPRTQIEARVGRPLNQPAGIVFHTTESHLAPFEEGQNRMLKREGEGLLEYVSRNHSYHFVIDRFGRVFRIVGEADYANHAGNSIWADQTWIYVNLNQSFFGVAFEARSRPKEGELPVNAAQVHAARTLTEMLRAHYRIPAGNCVTHAQVSVYPVGRSAGYHTDWAANLPFEELGLSNNYLRPLPSMTLFGFSATALLEEARDSPLAKGLEIAQDQVRAEAATHNLSEHRYRQVLQTRYKDAITALHAKGALQENN
;
A
#
# COMPACT_ATOMS: atom_id res chain seq x y z
N MET A 1 -12.29 -29.52 -11.20
CA MET A 1 -11.08 -28.84 -11.66
C MET A 1 -11.33 -27.96 -12.90
N ARG A 2 -11.74 -28.47 -14.05
CA ARG A 2 -11.90 -27.66 -15.30
C ARG A 2 -12.77 -26.40 -15.20
N LEU A 3 -13.81 -26.39 -14.37
CA LEU A 3 -14.71 -25.23 -14.17
C LEU A 3 -14.06 -24.12 -13.32
N VAL A 4 -13.21 -24.47 -12.37
CA VAL A 4 -12.45 -23.53 -11.54
C VAL A 4 -11.33 -22.88 -12.36
N GLU A 5 -10.66 -23.63 -13.20
CA GLU A 5 -9.65 -23.13 -14.13
C GLU A 5 -10.25 -22.23 -15.21
N TRP A 6 -11.42 -22.58 -15.74
CA TRP A 6 -12.13 -21.75 -16.72
C TRP A 6 -12.53 -20.42 -16.09
N ARG A 7 -13.09 -20.43 -14.87
CA ARG A 7 -13.47 -19.19 -14.16
C ARG A 7 -12.25 -18.39 -13.68
N ALA A 8 -11.12 -19.06 -13.41
CA ALA A 8 -9.88 -18.38 -13.10
C ALA A 8 -9.29 -17.62 -14.30
N ARG A 9 -9.63 -18.01 -15.53
CA ARG A 9 -9.19 -17.32 -16.75
C ARG A 9 -9.97 -16.03 -17.03
N SER A 10 -11.12 -15.82 -16.39
CA SER A 10 -11.89 -14.58 -16.51
C SER A 10 -11.43 -13.46 -15.59
N PHE A 11 -10.48 -13.73 -14.68
CA PHE A 11 -9.85 -12.69 -13.90
C PHE A 11 -8.67 -12.11 -14.67
N THR A 12 -8.73 -10.83 -14.91
CA THR A 12 -7.72 -10.05 -15.65
C THR A 12 -6.54 -9.67 -14.78
N ASP A 13 -6.76 -9.59 -13.45
CA ASP A 13 -5.71 -9.34 -12.46
C ASP A 13 -5.09 -10.67 -12.00
N PRO A 14 -3.78 -10.89 -12.19
CA PRO A 14 -3.08 -12.08 -11.72
C PRO A 14 -3.21 -12.32 -10.22
N ALA A 15 -3.30 -11.27 -9.40
CA ALA A 15 -3.46 -11.37 -7.95
C ALA A 15 -4.86 -11.84 -7.57
N GLU A 16 -5.91 -11.33 -8.22
CA GLU A 16 -7.29 -11.80 -8.04
C GLU A 16 -7.45 -13.25 -8.49
N ARG A 17 -6.85 -13.59 -9.63
CA ARG A 17 -6.80 -14.97 -10.12
C ARG A 17 -6.15 -15.92 -9.13
N LEU A 18 -5.02 -15.51 -8.54
CA LEU A 18 -4.31 -16.29 -7.53
C LEU A 18 -5.14 -16.43 -6.25
N GLN A 19 -5.74 -15.33 -5.76
CA GLN A 19 -6.62 -15.37 -4.58
C GLN A 19 -7.86 -16.26 -4.80
N PHE A 20 -8.47 -16.19 -5.98
CA PHE A 20 -9.58 -17.05 -6.34
C PHE A 20 -9.17 -18.53 -6.34
N LEU A 21 -8.03 -18.86 -6.94
CA LEU A 21 -7.49 -20.21 -6.96
C LEU A 21 -7.12 -20.69 -5.55
N GLN A 22 -6.52 -19.87 -4.73
CA GLN A 22 -6.19 -20.18 -3.34
C GLN A 22 -7.44 -20.44 -2.49
N ARG A 23 -8.49 -19.60 -2.60
CA ARG A 23 -9.76 -19.81 -1.89
C ARG A 23 -10.49 -21.08 -2.30
N ARG A 24 -10.38 -21.51 -3.56
CA ARG A 24 -11.08 -22.67 -4.09
C ARG A 24 -10.28 -23.98 -4.01
N LEU A 25 -8.97 -23.93 -4.12
CA LEU A 25 -8.09 -25.09 -4.06
C LEU A 25 -7.49 -25.31 -2.67
N GLY A 26 -7.35 -24.26 -1.84
CA GLY A 26 -6.88 -24.35 -0.45
C GLY A 26 -7.87 -25.01 0.53
N HIS A 27 -9.11 -25.30 0.12
CA HIS A 27 -10.09 -26.08 0.87
C HIS A 27 -10.16 -27.52 0.38
N SER A 28 -9.01 -28.16 0.19
CA SER A 28 -8.99 -29.62 0.09
C SER A 28 -9.25 -30.21 1.48
N PRO A 29 -10.32 -30.96 1.71
CA PRO A 29 -10.53 -31.58 3.03
C PRO A 29 -9.38 -32.56 3.25
N ALA A 30 -8.60 -32.33 4.29
CA ALA A 30 -7.60 -33.27 4.78
C ALA A 30 -8.18 -34.66 4.81
N GLY A 31 -7.44 -35.62 4.23
CA GLY A 31 -7.85 -36.99 3.98
C GLY A 31 -8.61 -37.63 5.14
N ARG A 32 -9.84 -38.00 4.90
CA ARG A 32 -10.57 -38.89 5.79
C ARG A 32 -10.00 -40.32 5.64
N SER A 33 -9.31 -40.75 6.66
CA SER A 33 -8.94 -42.17 6.85
C SER A 33 -10.20 -43.04 6.77
N PRO A 34 -10.22 -44.15 6.02
CA PRO A 34 -11.41 -44.99 5.81
C PRO A 34 -11.79 -45.90 7.01
N TRP A 35 -11.18 -45.71 8.18
CA TRP A 35 -11.36 -46.62 9.33
C TRP A 35 -12.27 -46.07 10.46
N ARG A 36 -13.09 -45.04 10.24
CA ARG A 36 -14.04 -44.52 11.24
C ARG A 36 -15.50 -44.49 10.74
N ALA A 37 -15.93 -45.54 10.11
CA ALA A 37 -17.32 -45.73 9.70
C ALA A 37 -18.02 -46.87 10.45
N LEU A 38 -17.85 -46.95 11.79
CA LEU A 38 -18.60 -47.88 12.65
C LEU A 38 -18.73 -47.28 14.04
N ALA A 39 -19.64 -46.35 14.22
CA ALA A 39 -20.29 -46.00 15.49
C ALA A 39 -21.26 -44.82 15.29
N ARG A 40 -22.45 -45.11 14.80
CA ARG A 40 -23.61 -44.24 14.98
C ARG A 40 -24.85 -45.11 15.10
N MET A 41 -25.35 -45.25 16.29
CA MET A 41 -26.79 -45.44 16.56
C MET A 41 -27.25 -44.52 17.69
N PRO A 42 -28.49 -44.04 17.64
CA PRO A 42 -28.93 -42.87 18.38
C PRO A 42 -29.50 -43.25 19.75
N VAL A 43 -29.33 -42.35 20.72
CA VAL A 43 -30.15 -42.36 21.92
C VAL A 43 -30.89 -41.05 22.00
N LEU A 44 -32.20 -41.16 21.92
CA LEU A 44 -33.21 -40.16 22.21
C LEU A 44 -33.44 -40.09 23.74
N THR A 45 -34.11 -38.97 24.14
CA THR A 45 -34.80 -38.70 25.43
C THR A 45 -33.89 -38.14 26.53
N THR A 46 -34.28 -37.13 27.31
CA THR A 46 -35.56 -36.53 27.75
C THR A 46 -35.30 -35.19 28.45
N LEU A 47 -36.13 -34.25 28.17
CA LEU A 47 -36.85 -33.32 29.03
C LEU A 47 -36.42 -33.12 30.48
N GLY A 48 -36.23 -31.87 30.92
CA GLY A 48 -36.15 -31.46 32.32
C GLY A 48 -36.17 -29.95 32.53
N LEU A 49 -37.36 -29.40 32.71
CA LEU A 49 -37.65 -28.05 33.21
C LEU A 49 -37.29 -27.94 34.70
N THR A 50 -36.78 -26.78 35.15
CA THR A 50 -37.09 -26.06 36.43
C THR A 50 -36.36 -24.73 36.42
N LEU A 51 -36.98 -23.64 36.35
CA LEU A 51 -37.69 -22.69 37.21
C LEU A 51 -36.91 -22.20 38.44
N ALA A 52 -36.74 -20.88 38.44
CA ALA A 52 -36.86 -19.88 39.50
C ALA A 52 -35.70 -19.67 40.49
N GLY A 53 -35.37 -18.42 40.65
CA GLY A 53 -34.55 -17.88 41.72
C GLY A 53 -34.39 -16.37 41.64
N ILE A 54 -35.37 -15.65 42.17
CA ILE A 54 -35.42 -14.21 42.43
C ILE A 54 -34.47 -13.89 43.59
N GLY A 55 -33.75 -12.77 43.50
CA GLY A 55 -32.98 -12.23 44.62
C GLY A 55 -32.37 -10.86 44.34
N LEU A 56 -33.12 -9.83 44.48
CA LEU A 56 -33.02 -8.65 45.38
C LEU A 56 -31.68 -7.91 45.44
N VAL A 57 -31.80 -6.66 45.04
CA VAL A 57 -30.88 -5.51 45.24
C VAL A 57 -30.80 -5.17 46.75
N PRO A 58 -29.71 -4.56 47.22
CA PRO A 58 -29.89 -3.26 47.84
C PRO A 58 -28.96 -2.15 47.36
N THR A 59 -29.59 -1.02 47.14
CA THR A 59 -29.08 0.34 47.06
C THR A 59 -28.31 0.75 48.31
N CYS A 60 -27.19 1.44 48.14
CA CYS A 60 -26.66 2.36 49.14
C CYS A 60 -26.20 3.66 48.49
N ARG A 61 -27.05 4.67 48.62
CA ARG A 61 -26.71 6.09 48.53
C ARG A 61 -25.82 6.47 49.73
N ARG A 62 -24.75 7.18 49.47
CA ARG A 62 -24.23 8.21 50.39
C ARG A 62 -23.70 9.38 49.62
N ALA A 63 -24.44 10.46 49.69
CA ALA A 63 -24.01 11.81 49.37
C ALA A 63 -22.99 12.27 50.41
N LEU A 64 -21.93 12.90 50.00
CA LEU A 64 -21.15 13.78 50.86
C LEU A 64 -20.93 15.09 50.09
N GLU A 65 -21.74 16.09 50.48
CA GLU A 65 -21.52 17.49 50.14
C GLU A 65 -20.33 17.97 50.97
N LEU A 66 -19.33 18.54 50.29
CA LEU A 66 -18.37 19.43 50.91
C LEU A 66 -18.36 20.72 50.12
N ALA A 67 -19.00 21.74 50.70
CA ALA A 67 -18.94 23.11 50.29
C ALA A 67 -17.52 23.65 50.53
N LEU A 68 -16.94 24.31 49.55
CA LEU A 68 -15.76 25.16 49.66
C LEU A 68 -16.06 26.53 49.09
N PRO A 69 -15.54 27.61 49.69
CA PRO A 69 -16.01 28.98 49.47
C PRO A 69 -15.52 29.57 48.15
N PHE A 70 -16.42 30.34 47.58
CA PHE A 70 -16.18 31.22 46.46
C PHE A 70 -15.16 32.31 46.81
N VAL A 71 -13.99 32.30 46.19
CA VAL A 71 -13.08 33.44 46.18
C VAL A 71 -13.19 34.11 44.78
N LEU A 72 -13.79 35.28 44.78
CA LEU A 72 -13.78 36.18 43.63
C LEU A 72 -12.33 36.61 43.35
N ALA A 73 -11.66 36.03 42.42
CA ALA A 73 -10.41 36.53 41.88
C ALA A 73 -10.67 37.38 40.61
N SER A 74 -10.26 38.60 40.68
CA SER A 74 -10.32 39.59 39.60
C SER A 74 -9.69 39.05 38.31
N ALA A 75 -10.37 39.27 37.17
CA ALA A 75 -9.90 38.90 35.85
C ALA A 75 -8.58 39.62 35.52
N PRO A 76 -7.54 38.87 35.09
CA PRO A 76 -6.37 39.50 34.50
C PRO A 76 -6.67 39.91 33.06
N ALA A 77 -6.16 41.10 32.69
CA ALA A 77 -6.27 41.69 31.37
C ALA A 77 -5.76 40.73 30.27
N THR A 78 -6.58 40.61 29.21
CA THR A 78 -6.22 39.87 27.99
C THR A 78 -4.92 40.38 27.38
N PRO A 79 -3.90 39.55 27.20
CA PRO A 79 -2.76 39.97 26.41
C PRO A 79 -3.17 40.02 24.92
N LYS A 80 -2.95 41.19 24.29
CA LYS A 80 -3.02 41.32 22.84
C LYS A 80 -2.04 40.33 22.22
N VAL A 81 -2.56 39.26 21.62
CA VAL A 81 -1.78 38.37 20.76
C VAL A 81 -1.38 39.18 19.53
N GLN A 82 -0.15 39.66 19.50
CA GLN A 82 0.49 40.04 18.24
C GLN A 82 0.63 38.80 17.39
N THR A 83 -0.21 38.71 16.35
CA THR A 83 0.00 37.75 15.26
C THR A 83 1.28 38.17 14.52
N ALA A 84 2.41 37.63 14.93
CA ALA A 84 3.59 37.61 14.09
C ALA A 84 3.23 36.90 12.78
N PRO A 85 3.60 37.42 11.59
CA PRO A 85 3.38 36.73 10.35
C PRO A 85 4.09 35.36 10.47
N LEU A 86 3.34 34.29 10.22
CA LEU A 86 3.90 32.93 10.07
C LEU A 86 4.99 33.04 8.99
N SER A 87 6.23 33.14 9.45
CA SER A 87 7.40 32.92 8.62
C SER A 87 7.22 31.56 8.02
N ILE A 88 6.89 31.50 6.72
CA ILE A 88 6.95 30.28 5.92
C ILE A 88 8.39 29.80 6.09
N ALA A 89 8.57 28.82 6.97
CA ALA A 89 9.84 28.17 7.12
C ALA A 89 10.28 27.77 5.71
N ARG A 90 11.37 28.36 5.23
CA ARG A 90 12.05 27.97 4.00
C ARG A 90 12.11 26.45 4.04
N SER A 91 11.46 25.82 3.06
CA SER A 91 11.61 24.42 2.76
C SER A 91 13.09 24.06 3.00
N ALA A 92 13.33 23.19 3.98
CA ALA A 92 14.66 22.65 4.21
C ALA A 92 15.17 22.19 2.82
N ALA A 93 16.24 22.79 2.37
CA ALA A 93 16.88 22.42 1.11
C ALA A 93 17.00 20.92 1.14
N ALA A 94 16.33 20.24 0.23
CA ALA A 94 16.38 18.77 0.15
C ALA A 94 17.86 18.42 0.09
N THR A 95 18.39 17.86 1.18
CA THR A 95 19.79 17.51 1.26
C THR A 95 20.05 16.58 0.09
N ALA A 96 20.90 17.02 -0.85
CA ALA A 96 21.20 16.22 -2.03
C ALA A 96 21.72 14.87 -1.54
N LEU A 97 21.11 13.80 -2.04
CA LEU A 97 21.58 12.45 -1.72
C LEU A 97 23.05 12.32 -2.18
N PRO A 98 23.89 11.60 -1.41
CA PRO A 98 25.20 11.24 -1.87
C PRO A 98 25.11 10.59 -3.27
N PRO A 99 26.05 10.87 -4.19
CA PRO A 99 26.03 10.21 -5.48
C PRO A 99 26.28 8.72 -5.31
N VAL A 100 25.44 7.91 -5.96
CA VAL A 100 25.62 6.45 -6.03
C VAL A 100 25.89 6.12 -7.50
N TRP A 101 27.00 5.44 -7.77
CA TRP A 101 27.42 5.08 -9.12
C TRP A 101 27.67 3.58 -9.25
N GLN A 102 27.58 3.06 -10.44
CA GLN A 102 27.85 1.67 -10.76
C GLN A 102 29.37 1.43 -10.76
N VAL A 103 29.82 0.48 -9.97
CA VAL A 103 31.23 0.10 -9.83
C VAL A 103 31.58 -1.04 -10.79
N GLU A 104 30.65 -1.99 -10.93
CA GLU A 104 30.80 -3.15 -11.80
C GLU A 104 29.45 -3.50 -12.43
N ALA A 105 29.46 -3.93 -13.68
CA ALA A 105 28.29 -4.47 -14.36
C ALA A 105 28.69 -5.69 -15.20
N ASN A 106 27.94 -6.74 -15.05
CA ASN A 106 28.05 -7.93 -15.88
C ASN A 106 26.69 -8.64 -16.02
N HIS A 107 26.65 -9.73 -16.78
CA HIS A 107 25.40 -10.46 -17.02
C HIS A 107 24.81 -11.13 -15.76
N GLN A 108 25.59 -11.28 -14.70
CA GLN A 108 25.15 -11.93 -13.46
C GLN A 108 24.66 -10.91 -12.43
N PHE A 109 25.36 -9.78 -12.31
CA PHE A 109 25.05 -8.75 -11.33
C PHE A 109 25.57 -7.38 -11.68
N ASP A 110 25.02 -6.36 -11.02
CA ASP A 110 25.52 -5.01 -10.93
C ASP A 110 25.89 -4.68 -9.50
N LEU A 111 27.05 -4.03 -9.31
CA LEU A 111 27.54 -3.58 -8.01
C LEU A 111 27.62 -2.05 -8.00
N TYR A 112 27.13 -1.44 -6.93
CA TYR A 112 27.09 0.01 -6.76
C TYR A 112 27.97 0.47 -5.59
N SER A 113 28.38 1.74 -5.61
CA SER A 113 29.29 2.37 -4.65
C SER A 113 28.81 2.39 -3.21
N ASN A 114 27.50 2.25 -2.96
CA ASN A 114 26.91 2.14 -1.64
C ASN A 114 26.77 0.69 -1.14
N GLY A 115 27.43 -0.26 -1.81
CA GLY A 115 27.42 -1.69 -1.46
C GLY A 115 26.21 -2.47 -2.01
N LEU A 116 25.27 -1.81 -2.69
CA LEU A 116 24.16 -2.49 -3.35
C LEU A 116 24.66 -3.44 -4.42
N ARG A 117 24.22 -4.71 -4.36
CA ARG A 117 24.40 -5.69 -5.42
C ARG A 117 23.04 -6.11 -5.94
N ILE A 118 22.84 -6.02 -7.26
CA ILE A 118 21.60 -6.42 -7.93
C ILE A 118 21.89 -7.65 -8.79
N GLU A 119 21.20 -8.75 -8.55
CA GLU A 119 21.29 -9.99 -9.30
C GLU A 119 20.44 -9.91 -10.57
N ASN A 120 21.01 -10.29 -11.73
CA ASN A 120 20.37 -10.14 -13.05
C ASN A 120 19.80 -11.45 -13.62
N ARG A 121 20.00 -12.59 -12.95
CA ARG A 121 19.66 -13.91 -13.51
C ARG A 121 18.18 -14.15 -13.82
N PHE A 122 17.27 -13.36 -13.22
CA PHE A 122 15.84 -13.44 -13.49
C PHE A 122 15.32 -12.25 -14.29
N GLN A 123 16.25 -11.42 -14.82
CA GLN A 123 15.88 -10.24 -15.57
C GLN A 123 15.14 -10.62 -16.85
N THR A 124 14.06 -9.89 -17.10
CA THR A 124 13.27 -9.90 -18.32
C THR A 124 13.09 -8.47 -18.83
N SER A 125 12.48 -8.32 -19.99
CA SER A 125 12.16 -7.01 -20.57
C SER A 125 10.70 -6.94 -20.97
N THR A 126 10.17 -5.74 -21.02
CA THR A 126 8.85 -5.40 -21.55
C THR A 126 8.98 -4.26 -22.55
N GLU A 127 7.90 -3.52 -22.77
CA GLU A 127 7.97 -2.30 -23.58
C GLU A 127 8.62 -1.16 -22.77
N ALA A 128 9.28 -0.27 -23.49
CA ALA A 128 9.89 0.91 -22.91
C ALA A 128 8.84 1.77 -22.19
N ARG A 129 9.20 2.25 -21.02
CA ARG A 129 8.39 3.13 -20.17
C ARG A 129 7.95 4.38 -20.92
N SER A 130 6.65 4.64 -20.95
CA SER A 130 6.07 5.87 -21.51
C SER A 130 4.73 6.17 -20.84
N TYR A 131 4.54 7.34 -20.28
CA TYR A 131 3.32 7.70 -19.57
C TYR A 131 2.98 9.19 -19.70
N LEU A 132 1.73 9.54 -19.36
CA LEU A 132 1.29 10.92 -19.24
C LEU A 132 1.23 11.33 -17.77
N ALA A 133 1.93 12.44 -17.44
CA ALA A 133 1.75 13.11 -16.16
C ALA A 133 0.87 14.36 -16.36
N PHE A 134 -0.08 14.59 -15.45
CA PHE A 134 -0.98 15.74 -15.52
C PHE A 134 -0.49 16.84 -14.58
N PRO A 135 -0.38 18.10 -15.03
CA PRO A 135 -0.03 19.21 -14.14
C PRO A 135 -1.05 19.35 -13.02
N ARG A 136 -0.59 19.42 -11.77
CA ARG A 136 -1.48 19.50 -10.61
C ARG A 136 -2.31 20.79 -10.59
N THR A 137 -1.75 21.88 -11.13
CA THR A 137 -2.42 23.20 -11.20
C THR A 137 -3.38 23.31 -12.38
N GLN A 138 -3.39 22.36 -13.31
CA GLN A 138 -4.17 22.39 -14.54
C GLN A 138 -4.84 21.04 -14.82
N ILE A 139 -5.24 20.35 -13.79
CA ILE A 139 -5.89 19.02 -13.90
C ILE A 139 -7.13 19.07 -14.81
N GLU A 140 -7.80 20.21 -14.86
CA GLU A 140 -9.00 20.42 -15.70
C GLU A 140 -8.67 20.60 -17.19
N ALA A 141 -7.44 20.96 -17.52
CA ALA A 141 -7.01 21.12 -18.91
C ALA A 141 -6.89 19.80 -19.70
N ARG A 142 -6.98 18.66 -19.03
CA ARG A 142 -6.91 17.28 -19.61
C ARG A 142 -5.68 17.05 -20.52
N VAL A 143 -4.67 17.90 -20.38
CA VAL A 143 -3.45 17.83 -21.20
C VAL A 143 -2.33 17.21 -20.38
N GLY A 144 -2.09 15.93 -20.57
CA GLY A 144 -0.94 15.25 -19.99
C GLY A 144 0.34 15.55 -20.73
N ARG A 145 1.45 15.64 -20.01
CA ARG A 145 2.80 15.73 -20.57
C ARG A 145 3.40 14.32 -20.70
N PRO A 146 3.86 13.90 -21.88
CA PRO A 146 4.55 12.62 -22.05
C PRO A 146 5.90 12.64 -21.33
N LEU A 147 6.16 11.61 -20.54
CA LEU A 147 7.39 11.38 -19.80
C LEU A 147 7.82 9.91 -19.94
N ASN A 148 9.11 9.64 -19.75
CA ASN A 148 9.70 8.30 -19.82
C ASN A 148 10.72 8.00 -18.70
N GLN A 149 10.85 8.92 -17.75
CA GLN A 149 11.71 8.70 -16.58
C GLN A 149 10.88 8.25 -15.37
N PRO A 150 11.36 7.33 -14.55
CA PRO A 150 10.64 6.92 -13.35
C PRO A 150 10.50 8.10 -12.39
N ALA A 151 9.28 8.30 -11.90
CA ALA A 151 8.92 9.42 -11.02
C ALA A 151 8.89 9.04 -9.54
N GLY A 152 8.88 7.74 -9.20
CA GLY A 152 8.76 7.29 -7.82
C GLY A 152 9.01 5.80 -7.63
N ILE A 153 8.76 5.33 -6.42
CA ILE A 153 8.87 3.94 -6.00
C ILE A 153 7.57 3.54 -5.29
N VAL A 154 6.97 2.42 -5.69
CA VAL A 154 5.89 1.77 -4.95
C VAL A 154 6.45 0.53 -4.27
N PHE A 155 6.33 0.46 -2.95
CA PHE A 155 6.72 -0.71 -2.17
C PHE A 155 5.58 -1.70 -2.06
N HIS A 156 5.90 -2.99 -2.27
CA HIS A 156 4.98 -4.12 -2.27
C HIS A 156 5.43 -5.22 -1.31
N THR A 157 4.51 -6.11 -0.97
CA THR A 157 4.80 -7.46 -0.49
C THR A 157 4.39 -8.45 -1.58
N THR A 158 5.11 -9.58 -1.68
CA THR A 158 4.81 -10.56 -2.73
C THR A 158 3.59 -11.41 -2.43
N GLU A 159 3.09 -11.41 -1.18
CA GLU A 159 2.01 -12.28 -0.69
C GLU A 159 2.22 -13.77 -1.00
N SER A 160 3.47 -14.16 -1.26
CA SER A 160 3.85 -15.52 -1.62
C SER A 160 3.76 -16.47 -0.42
N HIS A 161 3.83 -17.76 -0.72
CA HIS A 161 4.02 -18.75 0.33
C HIS A 161 5.41 -18.58 0.95
N LEU A 162 5.47 -18.47 2.27
CA LEU A 162 6.71 -18.30 3.03
C LEU A 162 6.96 -19.57 3.86
N ALA A 163 8.09 -20.24 3.63
CA ALA A 163 8.60 -21.27 4.52
C ALA A 163 9.07 -20.64 5.84
N PRO A 164 9.08 -21.36 6.98
CA PRO A 164 9.69 -20.88 8.21
C PRO A 164 11.15 -20.47 7.98
N PHE A 165 11.56 -19.30 8.52
CA PHE A 165 12.93 -18.80 8.35
C PHE A 165 13.85 -19.39 9.43
N GLU A 166 14.16 -20.68 9.28
CA GLU A 166 14.89 -21.50 10.22
C GLU A 166 15.93 -22.34 9.49
N GLU A 167 17.03 -22.69 10.15
CA GLU A 167 18.15 -23.45 9.57
C GLU A 167 17.70 -24.78 8.94
N GLY A 168 16.81 -25.51 9.61
CA GLY A 168 16.27 -26.78 9.12
C GLY A 168 15.42 -26.67 7.84
N GLN A 169 15.03 -25.45 7.44
CA GLN A 169 14.18 -25.17 6.28
C GLN A 169 14.94 -24.65 5.05
N ASN A 170 16.28 -24.64 5.07
CA ASN A 170 17.10 -24.05 4.01
C ASN A 170 16.75 -24.54 2.60
N ARG A 171 16.43 -25.84 2.43
CA ARG A 171 16.02 -26.42 1.14
C ARG A 171 14.68 -25.84 0.66
N MET A 172 13.74 -25.68 1.58
CA MET A 172 12.41 -25.13 1.28
C MET A 172 12.49 -23.64 1.00
N LEU A 173 13.25 -22.89 1.81
CA LEU A 173 13.49 -21.44 1.60
C LEU A 173 14.05 -21.17 0.20
N LYS A 174 15.06 -21.94 -0.24
CA LYS A 174 15.62 -21.79 -1.60
C LYS A 174 14.58 -22.10 -2.68
N ARG A 175 13.84 -23.20 -2.55
CA ARG A 175 12.85 -23.60 -3.54
C ARG A 175 11.70 -22.60 -3.68
N GLU A 176 11.16 -22.13 -2.56
CA GLU A 176 10.05 -21.16 -2.57
C GLU A 176 10.52 -19.79 -3.15
N GLY A 177 11.71 -19.33 -2.74
CA GLY A 177 12.28 -18.09 -3.28
C GLY A 177 12.59 -18.19 -4.78
N GLU A 178 13.15 -19.29 -5.27
CA GLU A 178 13.37 -19.50 -6.72
C GLU A 178 12.06 -19.57 -7.49
N GLY A 179 11.07 -20.32 -6.97
CA GLY A 179 9.74 -20.39 -7.59
C GLY A 179 9.04 -19.02 -7.66
N LEU A 180 9.20 -18.19 -6.63
CA LEU A 180 8.71 -16.80 -6.64
C LEU A 180 9.39 -16.00 -7.75
N LEU A 181 10.74 -16.02 -7.83
CA LEU A 181 11.50 -15.26 -8.82
C LEU A 181 11.17 -15.67 -10.25
N GLU A 182 11.02 -16.97 -10.51
CA GLU A 182 10.55 -17.48 -11.80
C GLU A 182 9.13 -17.00 -12.13
N TYR A 183 8.24 -16.98 -11.14
CA TYR A 183 6.86 -16.53 -11.33
C TYR A 183 6.81 -15.05 -11.70
N VAL A 184 7.47 -14.18 -10.93
CA VAL A 184 7.44 -12.73 -11.17
C VAL A 184 8.15 -12.34 -12.47
N SER A 185 9.21 -13.07 -12.85
CA SER A 185 9.91 -12.89 -14.12
C SER A 185 8.98 -13.19 -15.31
N ARG A 186 8.29 -14.34 -15.29
CA ARG A 186 7.35 -14.72 -16.37
C ARG A 186 6.15 -13.77 -16.50
N ASN A 187 5.73 -13.15 -15.39
CA ASN A 187 4.59 -12.22 -15.38
C ASN A 187 5.03 -10.76 -15.50
N HIS A 188 6.33 -10.49 -15.66
CA HIS A 188 6.90 -9.14 -15.71
C HIS A 188 6.46 -8.29 -14.50
N SER A 189 6.34 -8.93 -13.32
CA SER A 189 5.85 -8.30 -12.11
C SER A 189 7.01 -7.68 -11.35
N TYR A 190 6.86 -6.40 -11.00
CA TYR A 190 7.86 -5.60 -10.29
C TYR A 190 9.14 -5.34 -11.10
N HIS A 191 9.87 -4.29 -10.72
CA HIS A 191 11.22 -4.04 -11.24
C HIS A 191 12.26 -4.75 -10.39
N PHE A 192 12.05 -4.77 -9.08
CA PHE A 192 12.95 -5.40 -8.13
C PHE A 192 12.21 -6.26 -7.12
N VAL A 193 12.81 -7.39 -6.76
CA VAL A 193 12.39 -8.23 -5.65
C VAL A 193 13.53 -8.34 -4.65
N ILE A 194 13.21 -8.15 -3.36
CA ILE A 194 14.13 -8.33 -2.24
C ILE A 194 13.72 -9.61 -1.52
N ASP A 195 14.55 -10.64 -1.62
CA ASP A 195 14.27 -11.91 -0.98
C ASP A 195 14.52 -11.88 0.54
N ARG A 196 14.15 -12.94 1.24
CA ARG A 196 14.29 -13.05 2.70
C ARG A 196 15.75 -13.06 3.19
N PHE A 197 16.71 -13.27 2.29
CA PHE A 197 18.15 -13.18 2.61
C PHE A 197 18.71 -11.78 2.38
N GLY A 198 17.89 -10.81 1.93
CA GLY A 198 18.30 -9.46 1.60
C GLY A 198 19.01 -9.36 0.23
N ARG A 199 18.87 -10.37 -0.64
CA ARG A 199 19.36 -10.25 -2.02
C ARG A 199 18.37 -9.46 -2.86
N VAL A 200 18.89 -8.58 -3.69
CA VAL A 200 18.09 -7.77 -4.62
C VAL A 200 18.17 -8.38 -6.00
N PHE A 201 17.03 -8.71 -6.57
CA PHE A 201 16.91 -9.25 -7.93
C PHE A 201 16.26 -8.21 -8.85
N ARG A 202 16.90 -7.91 -9.98
CA ARG A 202 16.26 -7.20 -11.08
C ARG A 202 15.35 -8.18 -11.81
N ILE A 203 14.07 -7.83 -11.93
CA ILE A 203 13.07 -8.61 -12.66
C ILE A 203 12.76 -7.93 -14.00
N VAL A 204 12.35 -6.67 -13.98
CA VAL A 204 12.16 -5.87 -15.21
C VAL A 204 13.20 -4.77 -15.23
N GLY A 205 13.77 -4.50 -16.41
CA GLY A 205 14.75 -3.45 -16.59
C GLY A 205 14.18 -2.07 -16.26
N GLU A 206 15.02 -1.16 -15.77
CA GLU A 206 14.59 0.17 -15.29
C GLU A 206 14.03 1.06 -16.40
N ALA A 207 14.42 0.83 -17.66
CA ALA A 207 13.91 1.56 -18.82
C ALA A 207 12.50 1.11 -19.24
N ASP A 208 12.08 -0.06 -18.80
CA ASP A 208 10.81 -0.69 -19.17
C ASP A 208 9.74 -0.43 -18.09
N TYR A 209 8.48 -0.71 -18.39
CA TYR A 209 7.43 -0.74 -17.40
C TYR A 209 7.30 -2.14 -16.77
N ALA A 210 6.78 -2.23 -15.56
CA ALA A 210 6.48 -3.49 -14.91
C ALA A 210 5.04 -3.55 -14.41
N ASN A 211 4.47 -4.76 -14.36
CA ASN A 211 3.15 -4.99 -13.79
C ASN A 211 3.24 -5.03 -12.27
N HIS A 212 2.81 -3.97 -11.57
CA HIS A 212 2.90 -3.96 -10.10
C HIS A 212 1.81 -3.17 -9.39
N ALA A 213 1.31 -2.07 -9.98
CA ALA A 213 0.43 -1.15 -9.27
C ALA A 213 -1.00 -1.09 -9.84
N GLY A 214 -1.24 -1.64 -11.04
CA GLY A 214 -2.55 -1.68 -11.66
C GLY A 214 -3.27 -0.32 -11.69
N ASN A 215 -4.54 -0.29 -11.31
CA ASN A 215 -5.26 0.96 -11.14
C ASN A 215 -4.74 1.71 -9.91
N SER A 216 -3.98 2.75 -10.15
CA SER A 216 -3.25 3.47 -9.10
C SER A 216 -3.14 4.96 -9.39
N ILE A 217 -3.02 5.75 -8.32
CA ILE A 217 -2.98 7.22 -8.37
C ILE A 217 -1.96 7.71 -7.35
N TRP A 218 -1.07 8.61 -7.77
CA TRP A 218 -0.24 9.42 -6.90
C TRP A 218 -0.12 10.86 -7.39
N ALA A 219 0.27 11.76 -6.52
CA ALA A 219 0.59 13.13 -6.89
C ALA A 219 1.69 13.68 -5.99
N ASP A 220 2.60 14.42 -6.62
CA ASP A 220 3.56 15.27 -5.93
C ASP A 220 3.13 16.76 -5.98
N GLN A 221 4.06 17.66 -5.78
CA GLN A 221 3.75 19.09 -5.81
C GLN A 221 3.45 19.60 -7.23
N THR A 222 3.96 18.94 -8.25
CA THR A 222 3.92 19.38 -9.65
C THR A 222 2.99 18.55 -10.50
N TRP A 223 3.03 17.22 -10.31
CA TRP A 223 2.42 16.25 -11.21
C TRP A 223 1.44 15.33 -10.52
N ILE A 224 0.47 14.86 -11.29
CA ILE A 224 -0.43 13.77 -10.97
C ILE A 224 -0.13 12.62 -11.91
N TYR A 225 0.02 11.44 -11.33
CA TYR A 225 0.32 10.19 -12.01
C TYR A 225 -0.87 9.23 -11.87
N VAL A 226 -1.31 8.66 -12.98
CA VAL A 226 -2.35 7.65 -13.04
C VAL A 226 -1.79 6.44 -13.77
N ASN A 227 -2.05 5.23 -13.28
CA ASN A 227 -1.41 4.00 -13.73
C ASN A 227 0.11 4.00 -13.48
N LEU A 228 0.48 3.70 -12.24
CA LEU A 228 1.87 3.78 -11.79
C LEU A 228 2.77 2.66 -12.34
N ASN A 229 2.24 1.64 -13.01
CA ASN A 229 3.04 0.63 -13.72
C ASN A 229 4.07 1.26 -14.64
N GLN A 230 3.67 2.35 -15.31
CA GLN A 230 4.49 3.05 -16.29
C GLN A 230 5.42 4.09 -15.66
N SER A 231 4.99 4.73 -14.56
CA SER A 231 5.64 5.93 -14.02
C SER A 231 6.49 5.69 -12.78
N PHE A 232 6.29 4.57 -12.07
CA PHE A 232 7.01 4.27 -10.83
C PHE A 232 7.75 2.94 -10.94
N PHE A 233 8.77 2.77 -10.11
CA PHE A 233 9.36 1.45 -9.87
C PHE A 233 8.50 0.65 -8.91
N GLY A 234 8.25 -0.63 -9.19
CA GLY A 234 7.74 -1.58 -8.23
C GLY A 234 8.89 -2.27 -7.52
N VAL A 235 8.97 -2.17 -6.20
CA VAL A 235 9.93 -2.86 -5.35
C VAL A 235 9.16 -3.76 -4.40
N ALA A 236 9.30 -5.08 -4.54
CA ALA A 236 8.58 -6.06 -3.75
C ALA A 236 9.49 -6.77 -2.76
N PHE A 237 9.01 -6.92 -1.53
CA PHE A 237 9.65 -7.78 -0.53
C PHE A 237 9.04 -9.17 -0.58
N GLU A 238 9.86 -10.21 -0.53
CA GLU A 238 9.38 -11.56 -0.24
C GLU A 238 8.85 -11.60 1.19
N ALA A 239 7.58 -11.22 1.33
CA ALA A 239 6.92 -10.98 2.60
C ALA A 239 5.39 -11.09 2.45
N ARG A 240 4.67 -10.96 3.56
CA ARG A 240 3.21 -10.86 3.62
C ARG A 240 2.79 -9.57 4.31
N SER A 241 1.72 -8.97 3.83
CA SER A 241 1.10 -7.78 4.45
C SER A 241 0.64 -8.04 5.89
N ARG A 242 0.21 -9.27 6.15
CA ARG A 242 -0.27 -9.73 7.46
C ARG A 242 0.58 -10.90 7.93
N PRO A 243 1.74 -10.63 8.57
CA PRO A 243 2.53 -11.66 9.19
C PRO A 243 1.75 -12.33 10.32
N LYS A 244 2.19 -13.50 10.77
CA LYS A 244 1.64 -14.13 11.96
C LYS A 244 1.96 -13.28 13.19
N GLU A 245 1.16 -13.44 14.25
CA GLU A 245 1.40 -12.77 15.51
C GLU A 245 2.84 -13.02 16.01
N GLY A 246 3.54 -11.94 16.34
CA GLY A 246 4.95 -11.99 16.77
C GLY A 246 5.99 -12.05 15.64
N GLU A 247 5.59 -12.18 14.37
CA GLU A 247 6.50 -12.12 13.22
C GLU A 247 6.62 -10.68 12.71
N LEU A 248 7.85 -10.24 12.41
CA LEU A 248 8.07 -8.99 11.68
C LEU A 248 7.72 -9.21 10.20
N PRO A 249 7.10 -8.22 9.54
CA PRO A 249 6.77 -8.32 8.11
C PRO A 249 8.02 -8.51 7.25
N VAL A 250 9.14 -7.89 7.62
CA VAL A 250 10.46 -8.04 6.97
C VAL A 250 11.56 -8.09 8.01
N ASN A 251 12.68 -8.74 7.66
CA ASN A 251 13.84 -8.85 8.53
C ASN A 251 14.89 -7.74 8.24
N ALA A 252 15.90 -7.61 9.11
CA ALA A 252 16.93 -6.58 9.01
C ALA A 252 17.72 -6.63 7.68
N ALA A 253 17.95 -7.82 7.11
CA ALA A 253 18.64 -7.96 5.83
C ALA A 253 17.81 -7.39 4.67
N GLN A 254 16.50 -7.62 4.66
CA GLN A 254 15.60 -7.03 3.68
C GLN A 254 15.52 -5.49 3.83
N VAL A 255 15.45 -4.98 5.06
CA VAL A 255 15.43 -3.53 5.33
C VAL A 255 16.73 -2.87 4.84
N HIS A 256 17.89 -3.46 5.14
CA HIS A 256 19.18 -2.95 4.67
C HIS A 256 19.26 -2.93 3.13
N ALA A 257 18.87 -4.02 2.48
CA ALA A 257 18.86 -4.12 1.02
C ALA A 257 17.89 -3.09 0.38
N ALA A 258 16.71 -2.91 0.97
CA ALA A 258 15.76 -1.93 0.49
C ALA A 258 16.27 -0.49 0.65
N ARG A 259 16.98 -0.19 1.75
CA ARG A 259 17.60 1.11 1.97
C ARG A 259 18.62 1.43 0.89
N THR A 260 19.58 0.54 0.64
CA THR A 260 20.64 0.75 -0.36
C THR A 260 20.08 0.83 -1.79
N LEU A 261 19.06 0.01 -2.12
CA LEU A 261 18.34 0.09 -3.39
C LEU A 261 17.60 1.44 -3.52
N THR A 262 16.89 1.88 -2.48
CA THR A 262 16.16 3.15 -2.47
C THR A 262 17.12 4.34 -2.64
N GLU A 263 18.27 4.34 -1.98
CA GLU A 263 19.31 5.35 -2.15
C GLU A 263 19.79 5.42 -3.61
N MET A 264 20.11 4.27 -4.21
CA MET A 264 20.58 4.20 -5.60
C MET A 264 19.52 4.72 -6.55
N LEU A 265 18.28 4.23 -6.49
CA LEU A 265 17.19 4.64 -7.37
C LEU A 265 16.90 6.13 -7.25
N ARG A 266 16.83 6.65 -6.02
CA ARG A 266 16.58 8.08 -5.78
C ARG A 266 17.72 8.96 -6.27
N ALA A 267 18.98 8.56 -6.04
CA ALA A 267 20.14 9.31 -6.49
C ALA A 267 20.23 9.35 -8.02
N HIS A 268 20.08 8.19 -8.66
CA HIS A 268 20.23 8.04 -10.11
C HIS A 268 19.10 8.73 -10.90
N TYR A 269 17.84 8.51 -10.48
CA TYR A 269 16.66 9.02 -11.18
C TYR A 269 16.08 10.31 -10.57
N ARG A 270 16.73 10.86 -9.54
CA ARG A 270 16.30 12.10 -8.84
C ARG A 270 14.89 11.99 -8.26
N ILE A 271 14.53 10.79 -7.75
CA ILE A 271 13.21 10.54 -7.19
C ILE A 271 13.06 11.25 -5.84
N PRO A 272 12.04 12.12 -5.67
CA PRO A 272 11.77 12.76 -4.39
C PRO A 272 11.37 11.72 -3.32
N ALA A 273 11.77 11.93 -2.07
CA ALA A 273 11.36 11.05 -0.96
C ALA A 273 9.82 10.92 -0.86
N GLY A 274 9.10 11.99 -1.19
CA GLY A 274 7.65 12.01 -1.18
C GLY A 274 6.97 11.16 -2.25
N ASN A 275 7.73 10.66 -3.24
CA ASN A 275 7.25 9.74 -4.27
C ASN A 275 7.68 8.28 -3.99
N CYS A 276 8.17 7.99 -2.77
CA CYS A 276 8.42 6.65 -2.29
C CYS A 276 7.24 6.25 -1.39
N VAL A 277 6.35 5.41 -1.88
CA VAL A 277 5.01 5.18 -1.32
C VAL A 277 4.68 3.69 -1.24
N THR A 278 3.62 3.34 -0.54
CA THR A 278 3.15 1.95 -0.45
C THR A 278 2.03 1.67 -1.45
N HIS A 279 1.84 0.41 -1.81
CA HIS A 279 0.76 0.03 -2.71
C HIS A 279 -0.61 0.38 -2.11
N ALA A 280 -0.80 0.21 -0.81
CA ALA A 280 -2.02 0.62 -0.12
C ALA A 280 -2.37 2.10 -0.29
N GLN A 281 -1.35 2.99 -0.36
CA GLN A 281 -1.58 4.42 -0.55
C GLN A 281 -2.02 4.79 -1.96
N VAL A 282 -1.63 4.00 -2.96
CA VAL A 282 -1.81 4.38 -4.36
C VAL A 282 -2.89 3.59 -5.07
N SER A 283 -3.20 2.36 -4.63
CA SER A 283 -4.14 1.49 -5.31
C SER A 283 -5.57 1.99 -5.17
N VAL A 284 -6.35 1.85 -6.26
CA VAL A 284 -7.75 2.24 -6.28
C VAL A 284 -8.60 1.17 -6.98
N TYR A 285 -9.89 1.13 -6.60
CA TYR A 285 -10.92 0.36 -7.31
C TYR A 285 -11.87 1.33 -8.01
N PRO A 286 -11.67 1.60 -9.32
CA PRO A 286 -12.41 2.64 -10.04
C PRO A 286 -13.92 2.40 -10.10
N VAL A 287 -14.37 1.15 -10.22
CA VAL A 287 -15.80 0.79 -10.29
C VAL A 287 -16.48 1.10 -8.96
N GLY A 288 -15.88 0.70 -7.84
CA GLY A 288 -16.38 0.98 -6.49
C GLY A 288 -16.01 2.37 -5.97
N ARG A 289 -15.20 3.13 -6.71
CA ARG A 289 -14.70 4.46 -6.32
C ARG A 289 -14.06 4.47 -4.94
N SER A 290 -13.29 3.42 -4.63
CA SER A 290 -12.59 3.26 -3.35
C SER A 290 -11.08 3.26 -3.52
N ALA A 291 -10.38 3.87 -2.55
CA ALA A 291 -8.93 3.79 -2.40
C ALA A 291 -8.58 2.55 -1.56
N GLY A 292 -7.34 2.06 -1.71
CA GLY A 292 -6.83 0.92 -0.96
C GLY A 292 -7.43 -0.42 -1.41
N TYR A 293 -7.54 -0.63 -2.70
CA TYR A 293 -7.97 -1.93 -3.25
C TYR A 293 -6.99 -3.05 -2.90
N HIS A 294 -5.70 -2.78 -2.98
CA HIS A 294 -4.63 -3.57 -2.42
C HIS A 294 -4.16 -2.93 -1.11
N THR A 295 -3.88 -3.73 -0.09
CA THR A 295 -3.55 -3.27 1.25
C THR A 295 -2.14 -3.64 1.70
N ASP A 296 -1.30 -4.10 0.77
CA ASP A 296 0.10 -4.36 1.05
C ASP A 296 0.80 -3.08 1.50
N TRP A 297 1.45 -3.18 2.67
CA TRP A 297 2.00 -2.06 3.40
C TRP A 297 0.97 -0.98 3.80
N ALA A 298 -0.28 -1.37 4.12
CA ALA A 298 -1.23 -0.45 4.76
C ALA A 298 -0.76 0.04 6.14
N ALA A 299 0.16 -0.71 6.75
CA ALA A 299 0.86 -0.33 7.97
C ALA A 299 2.30 -0.86 7.92
N ASN A 300 3.16 -0.31 8.78
CA ASN A 300 4.47 -0.88 9.14
C ASN A 300 5.54 -0.95 8.04
N LEU A 301 5.43 -0.22 6.91
CA LEU A 301 6.61 0.00 6.09
C LEU A 301 7.62 0.84 6.90
N PRO A 302 8.85 0.35 7.09
CA PRO A 302 9.84 1.02 7.94
C PRO A 302 10.50 2.20 7.18
N PHE A 303 9.72 3.27 6.90
CA PHE A 303 10.18 4.41 6.10
C PHE A 303 11.49 5.01 6.61
N GLU A 304 11.63 5.19 7.92
CA GLU A 304 12.81 5.84 8.52
C GLU A 304 14.07 4.98 8.34
N GLU A 305 13.95 3.67 8.51
CA GLU A 305 15.03 2.71 8.29
C GLU A 305 15.42 2.65 6.81
N LEU A 306 14.48 2.93 5.89
CA LEU A 306 14.75 3.06 4.45
C LEU A 306 15.37 4.43 4.08
N GLY A 307 15.61 5.32 5.05
CA GLY A 307 16.11 6.67 4.82
C GLY A 307 15.07 7.61 4.20
N LEU A 308 13.80 7.37 4.47
CA LEU A 308 12.66 8.13 3.96
C LEU A 308 11.89 8.80 5.10
N SER A 309 11.24 9.93 4.81
CA SER A 309 10.23 10.47 5.71
C SER A 309 8.98 9.58 5.71
N ASN A 310 8.27 9.55 6.84
CA ASN A 310 7.04 8.79 6.95
C ASN A 310 5.94 9.38 6.06
N ASN A 311 5.75 8.80 4.88
CA ASN A 311 4.79 9.26 3.88
C ASN A 311 3.33 8.84 4.19
N TYR A 312 3.09 8.00 5.19
CA TYR A 312 1.73 7.65 5.60
C TYR A 312 0.89 8.86 6.03
N LEU A 313 1.53 9.89 6.58
CA LEU A 313 0.84 11.11 7.02
C LEU A 313 0.39 12.02 5.87
N ARG A 314 0.75 11.70 4.63
CA ARG A 314 0.32 12.49 3.47
C ARG A 314 -1.12 12.17 3.10
N PRO A 315 -1.96 13.19 2.86
CA PRO A 315 -3.31 12.97 2.36
C PRO A 315 -3.27 12.29 0.99
N LEU A 316 -4.11 11.26 0.80
CA LEU A 316 -4.14 10.48 -0.42
C LEU A 316 -4.70 11.29 -1.60
N PRO A 317 -3.97 11.42 -2.71
CA PRO A 317 -4.44 12.12 -3.90
C PRO A 317 -5.70 11.49 -4.52
N SER A 318 -5.87 10.19 -4.42
CA SER A 318 -7.09 9.50 -4.85
C SER A 318 -8.35 10.05 -4.15
N MET A 319 -8.25 10.46 -2.88
CA MET A 319 -9.34 11.07 -2.13
C MET A 319 -9.49 12.56 -2.46
N THR A 320 -8.40 13.32 -2.33
CA THR A 320 -8.44 14.79 -2.39
C THR A 320 -8.59 15.36 -3.80
N LEU A 321 -8.05 14.68 -4.81
CA LEU A 321 -8.09 15.13 -6.20
C LEU A 321 -9.19 14.44 -7.01
N PHE A 322 -9.56 13.21 -6.65
CA PHE A 322 -10.47 12.37 -7.44
C PHE A 322 -11.68 11.83 -6.66
N GLY A 323 -11.82 12.19 -5.39
CA GLY A 323 -13.02 11.94 -4.60
C GLY A 323 -13.32 10.48 -4.27
N PHE A 324 -12.32 9.59 -4.30
CA PHE A 324 -12.48 8.19 -3.89
C PHE A 324 -12.77 8.10 -2.39
N SER A 325 -13.52 7.08 -1.99
CA SER A 325 -13.75 6.74 -0.57
C SER A 325 -12.60 5.87 -0.06
N ALA A 326 -12.26 5.95 1.20
CA ALA A 326 -11.23 5.10 1.83
C ALA A 326 -11.76 4.35 3.06
N THR A 327 -13.06 4.12 3.16
CA THR A 327 -13.66 3.50 4.36
C THR A 327 -13.05 2.14 4.70
N ALA A 328 -12.91 1.25 3.71
CA ALA A 328 -12.32 -0.07 3.93
C ALA A 328 -10.83 0.01 4.28
N LEU A 329 -10.09 0.92 3.63
CA LEU A 329 -8.67 1.14 3.93
C LEU A 329 -8.48 1.72 5.33
N LEU A 330 -9.38 2.59 5.79
CA LEU A 330 -9.32 3.15 7.13
C LEU A 330 -9.54 2.07 8.21
N GLU A 331 -10.43 1.12 7.96
CA GLU A 331 -10.63 -0.03 8.85
C GLU A 331 -9.38 -0.93 8.90
N GLU A 332 -8.78 -1.21 7.75
CA GLU A 332 -7.55 -2.00 7.64
C GLU A 332 -6.34 -1.33 8.29
N ALA A 333 -6.23 -0.01 8.10
CA ALA A 333 -5.12 0.80 8.62
C ALA A 333 -5.37 1.34 10.04
N ARG A 334 -6.44 0.92 10.71
CA ARG A 334 -6.76 1.36 12.08
C ARG A 334 -5.51 1.19 12.96
N ASP A 335 -5.25 2.16 13.80
CA ASP A 335 -4.09 2.20 14.69
C ASP A 335 -2.72 2.36 13.98
N SER A 336 -2.71 2.67 12.67
CA SER A 336 -1.48 2.95 11.92
C SER A 336 -1.35 4.44 11.57
N PRO A 337 -0.13 4.92 11.26
CA PRO A 337 0.06 6.28 10.76
C PRO A 337 -0.72 6.60 9.48
N LEU A 338 -1.05 5.60 8.65
CA LEU A 338 -1.85 5.77 7.44
C LEU A 338 -3.26 6.25 7.78
N ALA A 339 -3.88 5.73 8.85
CA ALA A 339 -5.21 6.20 9.29
C ALA A 339 -5.24 7.72 9.46
N LYS A 340 -4.20 8.30 10.06
CA LYS A 340 -4.05 9.76 10.21
C LYS A 340 -4.01 10.49 8.86
N GLY A 341 -3.28 9.96 7.89
CA GLY A 341 -3.23 10.53 6.53
C GLY A 341 -4.58 10.46 5.82
N LEU A 342 -5.35 9.39 6.04
CA LEU A 342 -6.71 9.23 5.52
C LEU A 342 -7.68 10.23 6.17
N GLU A 343 -7.60 10.43 7.48
CA GLU A 343 -8.39 11.43 8.20
C GLU A 343 -8.11 12.84 7.69
N ILE A 344 -6.82 13.21 7.54
CA ILE A 344 -6.42 14.50 6.97
C ILE A 344 -7.00 14.67 5.56
N ALA A 345 -6.93 13.63 4.71
CA ALA A 345 -7.50 13.69 3.37
C ALA A 345 -9.04 13.87 3.40
N GLN A 346 -9.72 13.19 4.31
CA GLN A 346 -11.17 13.31 4.52
C GLN A 346 -11.56 14.72 4.95
N ASP A 347 -10.82 15.30 5.88
CA ASP A 347 -11.06 16.67 6.39
C ASP A 347 -10.80 17.71 5.29
N GLN A 348 -9.77 17.53 4.47
CA GLN A 348 -9.54 18.39 3.30
C GLN A 348 -10.71 18.35 2.31
N VAL A 349 -11.20 17.14 1.96
CA VAL A 349 -12.36 17.00 1.06
C VAL A 349 -13.59 17.70 1.64
N ARG A 350 -13.82 17.60 2.96
CA ARG A 350 -14.93 18.25 3.66
C ARG A 350 -14.80 19.77 3.64
N ALA A 351 -13.61 20.28 3.92
CA ALA A 351 -13.34 21.72 3.92
C ALA A 351 -13.50 22.33 2.52
N GLU A 352 -12.97 21.68 1.49
CA GLU A 352 -13.10 22.11 0.10
C GLU A 352 -14.57 22.08 -0.37
N ALA A 353 -15.33 21.05 0.00
CA ALA A 353 -16.76 20.99 -0.29
C ALA A 353 -17.51 22.20 0.29
N ALA A 354 -17.21 22.57 1.55
CA ALA A 354 -17.80 23.74 2.20
C ALA A 354 -17.43 25.05 1.49
N THR A 355 -16.18 25.21 1.06
CA THR A 355 -15.70 26.39 0.30
C THR A 355 -16.45 26.56 -1.01
N HIS A 356 -16.85 25.45 -1.65
CA HIS A 356 -17.66 25.45 -2.88
C HIS A 356 -19.18 25.49 -2.64
N ASN A 357 -19.65 25.59 -1.39
CA ASN A 357 -21.07 25.51 -1.01
C ASN A 357 -21.73 24.21 -1.47
N LEU A 358 -21.01 23.10 -1.46
CA LEU A 358 -21.48 21.77 -1.83
C LEU A 358 -21.53 20.85 -0.63
N SER A 359 -22.44 19.85 -0.66
CA SER A 359 -22.32 18.72 0.23
C SER A 359 -21.07 17.91 -0.13
N GLU A 360 -20.46 17.24 0.85
CA GLU A 360 -19.29 16.37 0.62
C GLU A 360 -19.54 15.35 -0.49
N HIS A 361 -20.73 14.73 -0.48
CA HIS A 361 -21.11 13.76 -1.51
C HIS A 361 -21.11 14.39 -2.91
N ARG A 362 -21.68 15.59 -3.05
CA ARG A 362 -21.73 16.28 -4.35
C ARG A 362 -20.35 16.71 -4.81
N TYR A 363 -19.51 17.19 -3.89
CA TYR A 363 -18.13 17.56 -4.19
C TYR A 363 -17.32 16.35 -4.66
N ARG A 364 -17.45 15.19 -4.01
CA ARG A 364 -16.81 13.96 -4.46
C ARG A 364 -17.26 13.55 -5.87
N GLN A 365 -18.51 13.74 -6.23
CA GLN A 365 -18.98 13.48 -7.61
C GLN A 365 -18.27 14.37 -8.63
N VAL A 366 -18.05 15.64 -8.30
CA VAL A 366 -17.28 16.57 -9.16
C VAL A 366 -15.84 16.06 -9.33
N LEU A 367 -15.17 15.69 -8.24
CA LEU A 367 -13.82 15.14 -8.29
C LEU A 367 -13.73 13.84 -9.10
N GLN A 368 -14.72 12.96 -8.99
CA GLN A 368 -14.77 11.71 -9.74
C GLN A 368 -14.93 11.92 -11.26
N THR A 369 -15.50 13.04 -11.67
CA THR A 369 -15.52 13.41 -13.09
C THR A 369 -14.12 13.71 -13.61
N ARG A 370 -13.26 14.38 -12.79
CA ARG A 370 -11.85 14.63 -13.14
C ARG A 370 -11.07 13.31 -13.37
N TYR A 371 -11.34 12.28 -12.57
CA TYR A 371 -10.73 10.96 -12.77
C TYR A 371 -11.12 10.37 -14.12
N LYS A 372 -12.40 10.38 -14.46
CA LYS A 372 -12.90 9.86 -15.75
C LYS A 372 -12.25 10.59 -16.93
N ASP A 373 -12.09 11.92 -16.81
CA ASP A 373 -11.45 12.74 -17.84
C ASP A 373 -9.98 12.38 -18.03
N ALA A 374 -9.24 12.17 -16.92
CA ALA A 374 -7.84 11.73 -16.96
C ALA A 374 -7.70 10.36 -17.62
N ILE A 375 -8.54 9.39 -17.25
CA ILE A 375 -8.56 8.06 -17.86
C ILE A 375 -8.90 8.14 -19.36
N THR A 376 -9.88 8.96 -19.75
CA THR A 376 -10.22 9.16 -21.17
C THR A 376 -9.04 9.71 -21.96
N ALA A 377 -8.30 10.68 -21.39
CA ALA A 377 -7.10 11.23 -22.01
C ALA A 377 -5.98 10.19 -22.19
N LEU A 378 -5.81 9.29 -21.21
CA LEU A 378 -4.86 8.18 -21.29
C LEU A 378 -5.22 7.19 -22.39
N HIS A 379 -6.49 6.78 -22.50
CA HIS A 379 -6.98 5.88 -23.55
C HIS A 379 -6.80 6.50 -24.94
N ALA A 380 -7.15 7.77 -25.10
CA ALA A 380 -7.04 8.46 -26.38
C ALA A 380 -5.60 8.52 -26.93
N LYS A 381 -4.59 8.38 -26.05
CA LYS A 381 -3.16 8.39 -26.44
C LYS A 381 -2.53 6.99 -26.45
N GLY A 382 -3.31 5.92 -26.28
CA GLY A 382 -2.78 4.55 -26.19
C GLY A 382 -1.86 4.32 -24.96
N ALA A 383 -1.87 5.23 -24.00
CA ALA A 383 -1.01 5.18 -22.81
C ALA A 383 -1.58 4.29 -21.69
N LEU A 384 -2.79 3.77 -21.83
CA LEU A 384 -3.34 2.67 -21.04
C LEU A 384 -3.34 1.45 -21.95
N GLN A 385 -2.48 0.50 -21.68
CA GLN A 385 -2.71 -0.85 -22.11
C GLN A 385 -3.94 -1.36 -21.35
N GLU A 386 -4.95 -1.82 -22.08
CA GLU A 386 -6.04 -2.57 -21.46
C GLU A 386 -5.39 -3.76 -20.76
N ASN A 387 -5.32 -3.71 -19.43
CA ASN A 387 -5.01 -4.88 -18.63
C ASN A 387 -6.17 -5.84 -18.79
N ASN A 388 -6.13 -6.64 -19.85
CA ASN A 388 -7.03 -7.77 -20.10
C ASN A 388 -6.76 -8.91 -19.14
#